data_9a0e910dd766ec6d135fece80e989cd9
#
_entry.id   9a0e910dd766ec6d135fece80e989cd9
#
_cell.length_a   1.000
_cell.length_b   1.000
_cell.length_c   1.000
_cell.angle_alpha   90.00
_cell.angle_beta   90.00
_cell.angle_gamma   90.00
#
_symmetry.space_group_name_H-M   'P 1'
#
loop_
_entity.id
_entity.type
_entity.pdbx_description
1 polymer ?
#
loop_
_entity_poly.entity_id
_entity_poly.type
_entity_poly.pdbx_seq_one_letter_code
_entity_poly.pdbx_strand_id
1 'polypeptide(L)'
;MKEDYYELLGVNKNATDDEIKSAFRKLAKQYHPDLHKGADKEEAEAKFKQINEAYEVLSDKEKRAKYDQFGHAAFDPAAGAGGYGGYSTGGFGDYSDIFDSIFGGGFGGFGGARQQTRNGPVRGNDLKYNLTLTFEEAAFGTKKEILVPREENCPDCGGTGAKPGSTPTKCSACGGTGQVRVQQNTMFGSFSTVRTCEACNGTGKIISDPCTHCKGRGRVNKSNRISVTIPAGINNGQTLTMRGEGGAGIRGGANGDLYIGINVRPHKLFSRKGYDLYLDINIPMTTAALGGEIQVPTLKGSVKYNVPQGTQPGTTFRLKEQGVQKLNAAGKGDLFVRVNVQIPKRLNEEQRELLEKLAEAMGDRTTNTPKPMKRTIIEKMKDKFSQDDR
;
A
#
# COMPACT_ATOMS: atom_id res chain seq x y z
N MET A 1 -30.28 31.24 -19.87
CA MET A 1 -31.25 30.14 -19.84
C MET A 1 -30.46 28.87 -19.54
N LYS A 2 -30.93 28.01 -18.64
CA LYS A 2 -30.27 26.70 -18.40
C LYS A 2 -30.57 25.82 -19.63
N GLU A 3 -29.55 25.11 -20.13
CA GLU A 3 -29.68 24.17 -21.23
C GLU A 3 -30.53 22.95 -20.81
N ASP A 4 -31.31 22.41 -21.76
CA ASP A 4 -32.15 21.21 -21.53
C ASP A 4 -31.23 20.04 -21.17
N TYR A 5 -31.55 19.24 -20.13
CA TYR A 5 -30.76 18.12 -19.67
C TYR A 5 -30.57 17.04 -20.74
N TYR A 6 -31.54 16.84 -21.64
CA TYR A 6 -31.42 15.93 -22.77
C TYR A 6 -30.41 16.44 -23.80
N GLU A 7 -30.47 17.76 -24.10
CA GLU A 7 -29.52 18.42 -25.01
C GLU A 7 -28.11 18.40 -24.43
N LEU A 8 -27.96 18.64 -23.11
CA LEU A 8 -26.68 18.61 -22.40
C LEU A 8 -26.02 17.25 -22.46
N LEU A 9 -26.81 16.16 -22.34
CA LEU A 9 -26.29 14.79 -22.49
C LEU A 9 -26.19 14.35 -23.95
N GLY A 10 -26.73 15.13 -24.91
CA GLY A 10 -26.74 14.79 -26.33
C GLY A 10 -27.61 13.57 -26.64
N VAL A 11 -28.72 13.40 -25.92
CA VAL A 11 -29.66 12.30 -26.11
C VAL A 11 -31.07 12.81 -26.45
N ASN A 12 -31.90 11.96 -27.07
CA ASN A 12 -33.27 12.29 -27.37
C ASN A 12 -34.14 12.22 -26.09
N LYS A 13 -35.26 12.99 -26.05
CA LYS A 13 -36.24 12.94 -24.94
C LYS A 13 -36.82 11.56 -24.68
N ASN A 14 -36.86 10.71 -25.71
CA ASN A 14 -37.30 9.31 -25.60
C ASN A 14 -36.18 8.31 -25.34
N ALA A 15 -34.96 8.79 -25.00
CA ALA A 15 -33.84 7.91 -24.77
C ALA A 15 -34.09 6.95 -23.60
N THR A 16 -33.61 5.73 -23.77
CA THR A 16 -33.63 4.67 -22.76
C THR A 16 -32.65 4.96 -21.62
N ASP A 17 -32.85 4.34 -20.46
CA ASP A 17 -31.96 4.48 -19.31
C ASP A 17 -30.52 4.09 -19.64
N ASP A 18 -30.32 3.09 -20.54
CA ASP A 18 -29.02 2.65 -21.00
C ASP A 18 -28.34 3.66 -21.92
N GLU A 19 -29.08 4.33 -22.78
CA GLU A 19 -28.57 5.39 -23.66
C GLU A 19 -28.14 6.61 -22.83
N ILE A 20 -28.97 7.03 -21.88
CA ILE A 20 -28.64 8.13 -20.95
C ILE A 20 -27.35 7.81 -20.18
N LYS A 21 -27.22 6.59 -19.67
CA LYS A 21 -26.03 6.11 -18.93
C LYS A 21 -24.78 6.05 -19.81
N SER A 22 -24.92 5.63 -21.06
CA SER A 22 -23.84 5.57 -22.03
C SER A 22 -23.33 6.96 -22.41
N ALA A 23 -24.25 7.89 -22.69
CA ALA A 23 -23.95 9.28 -23.00
C ALA A 23 -23.23 9.98 -21.84
N PHE A 24 -23.76 9.80 -20.61
CA PHE A 24 -23.13 10.30 -19.40
C PHE A 24 -21.68 9.81 -19.25
N ARG A 25 -21.44 8.50 -19.39
CA ARG A 25 -20.08 7.94 -19.25
C ARG A 25 -19.09 8.52 -20.28
N LYS A 26 -19.56 8.76 -21.50
CA LYS A 26 -18.74 9.35 -22.56
C LYS A 26 -18.37 10.80 -22.23
N LEU A 27 -19.34 11.61 -21.81
CA LEU A 27 -19.13 13.02 -21.46
C LEU A 27 -18.34 13.18 -20.15
N ALA A 28 -18.62 12.36 -19.12
CA ALA A 28 -17.89 12.37 -17.88
C ALA A 28 -16.40 12.03 -18.06
N LYS A 29 -16.07 11.12 -18.98
CA LYS A 29 -14.68 10.83 -19.35
C LYS A 29 -14.04 11.98 -20.13
N GLN A 30 -14.80 12.65 -20.99
CA GLN A 30 -14.32 13.76 -21.82
C GLN A 30 -14.03 15.02 -20.98
N TYR A 31 -14.88 15.35 -20.01
CA TYR A 31 -14.78 16.55 -19.17
C TYR A 31 -14.24 16.26 -17.76
N HIS A 32 -13.54 15.13 -17.57
CA HIS A 32 -12.97 14.81 -16.26
C HIS A 32 -11.90 15.83 -15.87
N PRO A 33 -11.94 16.40 -14.65
CA PRO A 33 -11.00 17.46 -14.22
C PRO A 33 -9.52 17.07 -14.30
N ASP A 34 -9.21 15.77 -14.13
CA ASP A 34 -7.83 15.27 -14.20
C ASP A 34 -7.24 15.26 -15.62
N LEU A 35 -8.08 15.33 -16.66
CA LEU A 35 -7.63 15.32 -18.05
C LEU A 35 -7.35 16.74 -18.59
N HIS A 36 -7.81 17.78 -17.90
CA HIS A 36 -7.69 19.18 -18.31
C HIS A 36 -6.72 19.95 -17.40
N LYS A 37 -5.90 20.84 -18.00
CA LYS A 37 -4.90 21.64 -17.27
C LYS A 37 -5.06 23.12 -17.64
N GLY A 38 -4.77 24.01 -16.68
CA GLY A 38 -4.80 25.45 -16.92
C GLY A 38 -6.21 26.04 -17.00
N ALA A 39 -6.42 27.00 -17.89
CA ALA A 39 -7.72 27.70 -18.07
C ALA A 39 -8.86 26.77 -18.50
N ASP A 40 -8.56 25.74 -19.28
CA ASP A 40 -9.54 24.75 -19.75
C ASP A 40 -10.12 23.88 -18.60
N LYS A 41 -9.47 23.89 -17.44
CA LYS A 41 -9.93 23.12 -16.27
C LYS A 41 -11.20 23.68 -15.68
N GLU A 42 -11.32 25.00 -15.55
CA GLU A 42 -12.51 25.65 -14.99
C GLU A 42 -13.74 25.44 -15.88
N GLU A 43 -13.56 25.51 -17.19
CA GLU A 43 -14.65 25.22 -18.15
C GLU A 43 -15.06 23.75 -18.13
N ALA A 44 -14.07 22.83 -18.02
CA ALA A 44 -14.33 21.40 -17.92
C ALA A 44 -15.07 21.05 -16.62
N GLU A 45 -14.68 21.65 -15.48
CA GLU A 45 -15.35 21.47 -14.20
C GLU A 45 -16.80 22.00 -14.23
N ALA A 46 -17.03 23.16 -14.85
CA ALA A 46 -18.38 23.71 -15.00
C ALA A 46 -19.28 22.80 -15.82
N LYS A 47 -18.79 22.31 -16.98
CA LYS A 47 -19.51 21.36 -17.83
C LYS A 47 -19.72 20.01 -17.15
N PHE A 48 -18.71 19.51 -16.45
CA PHE A 48 -18.80 18.26 -15.69
C PHE A 48 -19.89 18.33 -14.62
N LYS A 49 -20.00 19.47 -13.92
CA LYS A 49 -21.04 19.70 -12.93
C LYS A 49 -22.45 19.68 -13.55
N GLN A 50 -22.63 20.32 -14.70
CA GLN A 50 -23.90 20.34 -15.42
C GLN A 50 -24.28 18.94 -15.92
N ILE A 51 -23.31 18.17 -16.46
CA ILE A 51 -23.50 16.79 -16.92
C ILE A 51 -23.94 15.88 -15.79
N ASN A 52 -23.33 16.03 -14.60
CA ASN A 52 -23.71 15.27 -13.41
C ASN A 52 -25.13 15.60 -12.93
N GLU A 53 -25.49 16.90 -12.90
CA GLU A 53 -26.84 17.36 -12.54
C GLU A 53 -27.90 16.79 -13.51
N ALA A 54 -27.63 16.83 -14.80
CA ALA A 54 -28.50 16.26 -15.82
C ALA A 54 -28.71 14.75 -15.66
N TYR A 55 -27.62 14.03 -15.43
CA TYR A 55 -27.67 12.57 -15.21
C TYR A 55 -28.40 12.20 -13.91
N GLU A 56 -28.22 12.94 -12.84
CA GLU A 56 -28.93 12.71 -11.57
C GLU A 56 -30.46 12.81 -11.75
N VAL A 57 -30.90 13.76 -12.53
CA VAL A 57 -32.34 13.94 -12.78
C VAL A 57 -32.86 12.91 -13.75
N LEU A 58 -32.17 12.63 -14.86
CA LEU A 58 -32.66 11.77 -15.93
C LEU A 58 -32.49 10.28 -15.68
N SER A 59 -31.61 9.89 -14.76
CA SER A 59 -31.40 8.47 -14.38
C SER A 59 -32.46 7.93 -13.42
N ASP A 60 -33.19 8.80 -12.74
CA ASP A 60 -34.26 8.43 -11.82
C ASP A 60 -35.63 8.64 -12.48
N LYS A 61 -36.45 7.58 -12.58
CA LYS A 61 -37.74 7.62 -13.26
C LYS A 61 -38.70 8.63 -12.68
N GLU A 62 -38.68 8.85 -11.37
CA GLU A 62 -39.59 9.82 -10.72
C GLU A 62 -39.12 11.26 -10.98
N LYS A 63 -37.79 11.49 -10.85
CA LYS A 63 -37.22 12.81 -11.15
C LYS A 63 -37.34 13.15 -12.61
N ARG A 64 -37.11 12.19 -13.53
CA ARG A 64 -37.28 12.37 -14.98
C ARG A 64 -38.71 12.74 -15.32
N ALA A 65 -39.72 12.03 -14.79
CA ALA A 65 -41.11 12.34 -15.00
C ALA A 65 -41.49 13.76 -14.53
N LYS A 66 -40.93 14.22 -13.40
CA LYS A 66 -41.10 15.59 -12.92
C LYS A 66 -40.41 16.62 -13.82
N TYR A 67 -39.23 16.28 -14.32
CA TYR A 67 -38.50 17.13 -15.26
C TYR A 67 -39.23 17.26 -16.58
N ASP A 68 -39.81 16.17 -17.11
CA ASP A 68 -40.55 16.16 -18.35
C ASP A 68 -41.86 16.99 -18.27
N GLN A 69 -42.44 17.11 -17.07
CA GLN A 69 -43.67 17.90 -16.84
C GLN A 69 -43.39 19.39 -16.55
N PHE A 70 -42.36 19.67 -15.75
CA PHE A 70 -42.16 21.02 -15.20
C PHE A 70 -40.81 21.65 -15.58
N GLY A 71 -39.99 20.93 -16.33
CA GLY A 71 -38.65 21.39 -16.72
C GLY A 71 -37.73 21.68 -15.50
N HIS A 72 -36.83 22.63 -15.66
CA HIS A 72 -35.94 23.08 -14.58
C HIS A 72 -36.67 23.68 -13.39
N ALA A 73 -37.91 24.16 -13.53
CA ALA A 73 -38.68 24.73 -12.43
C ALA A 73 -39.00 23.70 -11.33
N ALA A 74 -39.03 22.41 -11.67
CA ALA A 74 -39.24 21.34 -10.68
C ALA A 74 -38.12 21.21 -9.66
N PHE A 75 -36.94 21.73 -9.99
CA PHE A 75 -35.70 21.59 -9.20
C PHE A 75 -35.08 22.93 -8.78
N ASP A 76 -35.81 24.07 -9.03
CA ASP A 76 -35.35 25.39 -8.65
C ASP A 76 -35.76 25.68 -7.19
N PRO A 77 -34.79 25.87 -6.26
CA PRO A 77 -35.10 26.20 -4.87
C PRO A 77 -35.80 27.53 -4.66
N ALA A 78 -35.83 28.41 -5.68
CA ALA A 78 -36.48 29.71 -5.60
C ALA A 78 -37.98 29.69 -5.99
N ALA A 79 -38.49 28.63 -6.58
CA ALA A 79 -39.89 28.52 -7.04
C ALA A 79 -40.84 27.90 -5.99
N GLY A 80 -40.67 28.29 -4.77
CA GLY A 80 -41.47 28.17 -3.56
C GLY A 80 -42.64 27.22 -3.48
N ALA A 81 -42.70 26.56 -2.35
CA ALA A 81 -43.82 25.90 -1.67
C ALA A 81 -44.14 24.45 -2.07
N GLY A 82 -43.68 23.55 -1.21
CA GLY A 82 -44.26 22.21 -1.08
C GLY A 82 -43.27 21.08 -1.09
N GLY A 83 -42.55 20.96 -0.02
CA GLY A 83 -42.20 19.68 0.59
C GLY A 83 -41.41 18.66 -0.26
N TYR A 84 -40.12 18.66 -0.14
CA TYR A 84 -39.39 17.46 0.21
C TYR A 84 -37.94 17.80 0.60
N GLY A 85 -37.65 17.60 1.87
CA GLY A 85 -36.38 17.26 2.49
C GLY A 85 -35.12 18.02 2.12
N GLY A 86 -34.83 19.05 2.88
CA GLY A 86 -33.57 19.69 3.16
C GLY A 86 -32.29 19.02 2.68
N TYR A 87 -31.67 19.61 1.68
CA TYR A 87 -30.22 19.62 1.59
C TYR A 87 -29.76 21.07 1.82
N SER A 88 -29.40 21.31 3.06
CA SER A 88 -28.83 22.55 3.55
C SER A 88 -27.56 22.88 2.78
N THR A 89 -27.60 24.00 2.11
CA THR A 89 -26.46 24.72 1.57
C THR A 89 -25.47 25.06 2.69
N GLY A 90 -24.36 24.34 2.76
CA GLY A 90 -23.32 24.62 3.73
C GLY A 90 -22.00 23.96 3.36
N GLY A 91 -21.11 24.70 2.70
CA GLY A 91 -19.71 24.31 2.62
C GLY A 91 -19.26 23.69 1.30
N PHE A 92 -18.73 24.50 0.43
CA PHE A 92 -17.85 24.13 -0.67
C PHE A 92 -16.60 23.44 -0.09
N GLY A 93 -16.52 22.09 -0.19
CA GLY A 93 -15.34 21.33 0.19
C GLY A 93 -15.71 19.89 0.49
N ASP A 94 -15.69 19.05 -0.49
CA ASP A 94 -15.56 17.61 -0.47
C ASP A 94 -16.53 16.84 -1.40
N TYR A 95 -16.46 17.17 -2.68
CA TYR A 95 -17.17 16.36 -3.71
C TYR A 95 -16.45 15.01 -3.97
N SER A 96 -15.24 14.82 -3.45
CA SER A 96 -14.46 13.58 -3.61
C SER A 96 -15.09 12.43 -2.84
N ASP A 97 -15.56 12.65 -1.63
CA ASP A 97 -16.12 11.61 -0.77
C ASP A 97 -17.50 11.12 -1.20
N ILE A 98 -18.30 11.99 -1.86
CA ILE A 98 -19.60 11.59 -2.39
C ILE A 98 -19.45 10.79 -3.68
N PHE A 99 -18.44 11.11 -4.48
CA PHE A 99 -18.14 10.40 -5.71
C PHE A 99 -17.57 9.00 -5.42
N ASP A 100 -16.68 8.87 -4.44
CA ASP A 100 -16.13 7.59 -3.99
C ASP A 100 -17.19 6.69 -3.33
N SER A 101 -18.15 7.29 -2.63
CA SER A 101 -19.28 6.57 -2.04
C SER A 101 -20.27 6.02 -3.08
N ILE A 102 -20.44 6.70 -4.23
CA ILE A 102 -21.36 6.28 -5.29
C ILE A 102 -20.68 5.39 -6.34
N PHE A 103 -19.40 5.60 -6.65
CA PHE A 103 -18.69 4.90 -7.72
C PHE A 103 -17.61 3.91 -7.26
N GLY A 104 -17.07 4.05 -6.05
CA GLY A 104 -16.08 3.13 -5.48
C GLY A 104 -16.67 1.85 -4.87
N GLY A 105 -17.96 1.85 -4.56
CA GLY A 105 -18.68 0.68 -4.05
C GLY A 105 -19.65 0.15 -5.08
N GLY A 106 -19.26 -0.90 -5.82
CA GLY A 106 -20.00 -1.73 -6.76
C GLY A 106 -21.52 -1.48 -6.88
N PHE A 107 -21.93 -0.99 -8.02
CA PHE A 107 -23.31 -0.82 -8.47
C PHE A 107 -24.08 -2.16 -8.44
N GLY A 108 -24.60 -2.50 -7.27
CA GLY A 108 -25.40 -3.69 -7.06
C GLY A 108 -26.08 -3.67 -5.70
N GLY A 109 -27.24 -2.99 -5.60
CA GLY A 109 -28.08 -3.17 -4.43
C GLY A 109 -28.57 -1.88 -3.77
N PHE A 110 -29.40 -1.13 -4.44
CA PHE A 110 -30.35 -0.23 -3.79
C PHE A 110 -31.45 -1.13 -3.13
N GLY A 111 -31.10 -1.71 -2.01
CA GLY A 111 -31.97 -2.57 -1.22
C GLY A 111 -31.61 -2.43 0.24
N GLY A 112 -32.28 -1.51 0.93
CA GLY A 112 -32.34 -1.47 2.39
C GLY A 112 -30.96 -1.26 3.03
N ALA A 113 -30.69 -0.06 3.53
CA ALA A 113 -29.77 0.10 4.65
C ALA A 113 -30.23 -0.87 5.72
N ARG A 114 -29.67 -2.11 5.74
CA ARG A 114 -29.75 -3.00 6.87
C ARG A 114 -29.19 -2.18 8.01
N GLN A 115 -30.08 -1.63 8.78
CA GLN A 115 -29.78 -1.06 10.09
C GLN A 115 -28.99 -2.15 10.80
N GLN A 116 -27.66 -2.01 10.74
CA GLN A 116 -26.74 -2.98 11.30
C GLN A 116 -27.09 -3.02 12.78
N THR A 117 -27.81 -4.07 13.15
CA THR A 117 -28.22 -4.28 14.55
C THR A 117 -26.93 -4.30 15.33
N ARG A 118 -26.63 -3.21 16.07
CA ARG A 118 -25.41 -3.04 16.88
C ARG A 118 -25.16 -4.20 17.85
N ASN A 119 -26.12 -5.10 17.99
CA ASN A 119 -26.07 -6.31 18.82
C ASN A 119 -25.73 -7.59 18.04
N GLY A 120 -25.46 -7.53 16.74
CA GLY A 120 -24.99 -8.67 15.95
C GLY A 120 -23.55 -9.11 16.31
N PRO A 121 -23.11 -10.28 15.76
CA PRO A 121 -21.73 -10.71 15.85
C PRO A 121 -20.80 -9.64 15.25
N VAL A 122 -19.73 -9.31 15.95
CA VAL A 122 -18.74 -8.35 15.49
C VAL A 122 -17.40 -9.05 15.36
N ARG A 123 -16.76 -8.91 14.21
CA ARG A 123 -15.41 -9.45 13.97
C ARG A 123 -14.41 -8.80 14.93
N GLY A 124 -13.46 -9.59 15.41
CA GLY A 124 -12.36 -9.15 16.24
C GLY A 124 -11.40 -8.21 15.48
N ASN A 125 -10.62 -7.47 16.22
CA ASN A 125 -9.64 -6.56 15.66
C ASN A 125 -8.50 -7.32 14.99
N ASP A 126 -8.06 -6.80 13.84
CA ASP A 126 -6.85 -7.28 13.20
C ASP A 126 -5.62 -6.79 13.97
N LEU A 127 -4.60 -7.62 14.06
CA LEU A 127 -3.37 -7.33 14.78
C LEU A 127 -2.19 -7.20 13.81
N LYS A 128 -1.25 -6.34 14.15
CA LYS A 128 0.01 -6.18 13.41
C LYS A 128 1.18 -6.57 14.31
N TYR A 129 2.09 -7.37 13.78
CA TYR A 129 3.32 -7.80 14.46
C TYR A 129 4.51 -7.63 13.52
N ASN A 130 5.61 -7.06 13.99
CA ASN A 130 6.82 -6.89 13.19
C ASN A 130 7.83 -7.97 13.58
N LEU A 131 8.20 -8.83 12.64
CA LEU A 131 9.14 -9.91 12.82
C LEU A 131 10.46 -9.57 12.13
N THR A 132 11.54 -9.53 12.89
CA THR A 132 12.88 -9.34 12.35
C THR A 132 13.54 -10.69 12.07
N LEU A 133 14.02 -10.85 10.83
CA LEU A 133 14.72 -12.04 10.35
C LEU A 133 16.19 -11.73 10.07
N THR A 134 17.04 -12.72 10.16
CA THR A 134 18.36 -12.65 9.55
C THR A 134 18.24 -12.80 8.04
N PHE A 135 19.31 -12.47 7.34
CA PHE A 135 19.33 -12.57 5.88
C PHE A 135 19.16 -14.03 5.41
N GLU A 136 19.84 -14.95 6.11
CA GLU A 136 19.81 -16.39 5.82
C GLU A 136 18.41 -16.97 6.08
N GLU A 137 17.77 -16.58 7.19
CA GLU A 137 16.40 -16.99 7.50
C GLU A 137 15.41 -16.56 6.41
N ALA A 138 15.58 -15.34 5.87
CA ALA A 138 14.76 -14.86 4.78
C ALA A 138 15.07 -15.56 3.45
N ALA A 139 16.33 -15.93 3.20
CA ALA A 139 16.76 -16.60 1.99
C ALA A 139 16.32 -18.07 1.92
N PHE A 140 16.45 -18.80 3.03
CA PHE A 140 16.17 -20.24 3.10
C PHE A 140 14.78 -20.58 3.63
N GLY A 141 14.09 -19.60 4.24
CA GLY A 141 12.88 -19.83 4.99
C GLY A 141 13.16 -20.43 6.36
N THR A 142 12.22 -20.28 7.27
CA THR A 142 12.34 -20.81 8.63
C THR A 142 10.97 -20.91 9.29
N LYS A 143 10.89 -21.64 10.39
CA LYS A 143 9.73 -21.62 11.29
C LYS A 143 10.13 -20.90 12.56
N LYS A 144 9.36 -19.89 12.95
CA LYS A 144 9.57 -19.13 14.19
C LYS A 144 8.32 -19.11 15.04
N GLU A 145 8.52 -19.22 16.33
CA GLU A 145 7.45 -18.98 17.31
C GLU A 145 7.50 -17.53 17.76
N ILE A 146 6.36 -16.87 17.69
CA ILE A 146 6.16 -15.50 18.15
C ILE A 146 5.16 -15.46 19.28
N LEU A 147 5.34 -14.55 20.22
CA LEU A 147 4.39 -14.27 21.29
C LEU A 147 3.57 -13.05 20.90
N VAL A 148 2.27 -13.27 20.67
CA VAL A 148 1.36 -12.21 20.27
C VAL A 148 0.36 -11.97 21.41
N PRO A 149 0.38 -10.79 22.03
CA PRO A 149 -0.64 -10.39 22.98
C PRO A 149 -1.93 -10.10 22.24
N ARG A 150 -3.00 -10.82 22.59
CA ARG A 150 -4.32 -10.63 21.98
C ARG A 150 -5.44 -10.76 22.99
N GLU A 151 -6.56 -10.15 22.68
CA GLU A 151 -7.79 -10.41 23.41
C GLU A 151 -8.36 -11.77 23.00
N GLU A 152 -8.62 -12.62 23.98
CA GLU A 152 -9.29 -13.89 23.80
C GLU A 152 -10.58 -13.96 24.60
N ASN A 153 -11.48 -14.83 24.20
CA ASN A 153 -12.64 -15.12 25.03
C ASN A 153 -12.20 -15.65 26.37
N CYS A 154 -12.79 -15.14 27.42
CA CYS A 154 -12.51 -15.60 28.78
C CYS A 154 -12.81 -17.11 28.90
N PRO A 155 -11.84 -17.94 29.31
CA PRO A 155 -12.03 -19.38 29.39
C PRO A 155 -13.12 -19.79 30.40
N ASP A 156 -13.28 -19.00 31.47
CA ASP A 156 -14.21 -19.32 32.56
C ASP A 156 -15.68 -19.10 32.18
N CYS A 157 -15.94 -18.02 31.42
CA CYS A 157 -17.33 -17.69 31.02
C CYS A 157 -17.61 -17.88 29.53
N GLY A 158 -16.66 -18.36 28.73
CA GLY A 158 -16.83 -18.57 27.28
C GLY A 158 -17.21 -17.31 26.50
N GLY A 159 -16.83 -16.12 26.99
CA GLY A 159 -17.15 -14.83 26.35
C GLY A 159 -18.47 -14.20 26.77
N THR A 160 -19.23 -14.81 27.65
CA THR A 160 -20.54 -14.28 28.15
C THR A 160 -20.37 -13.09 29.09
N GLY A 161 -19.28 -13.02 29.81
CA GLY A 161 -19.05 -12.07 30.91
C GLY A 161 -19.76 -12.42 32.23
N ALA A 162 -20.65 -13.41 32.25
CA ALA A 162 -21.35 -13.85 33.43
C ALA A 162 -20.58 -14.95 34.17
N LYS A 163 -20.76 -15.07 35.46
CA LYS A 163 -20.19 -16.15 36.26
C LYS A 163 -20.64 -17.50 35.73
N PRO A 164 -19.79 -18.55 35.74
CA PRO A 164 -20.20 -19.91 35.38
C PRO A 164 -21.44 -20.33 36.14
N GLY A 165 -22.45 -20.81 35.40
CA GLY A 165 -23.77 -21.19 35.96
C GLY A 165 -24.80 -20.06 35.94
N SER A 166 -24.44 -18.81 35.68
CA SER A 166 -25.37 -17.71 35.45
C SER A 166 -25.44 -17.32 33.98
N THR A 167 -26.60 -16.87 33.51
CA THR A 167 -26.81 -16.43 32.13
C THR A 167 -27.17 -14.96 32.10
N PRO A 168 -26.61 -14.18 31.15
CA PRO A 168 -27.00 -12.78 30.96
C PRO A 168 -28.49 -12.69 30.62
N THR A 169 -29.24 -11.82 31.31
CA THR A 169 -30.65 -11.56 31.05
C THR A 169 -30.84 -10.46 30.01
N LYS A 170 -31.96 -10.50 29.28
CA LYS A 170 -32.30 -9.38 28.39
C LYS A 170 -32.51 -8.11 29.18
N CYS A 171 -31.95 -6.99 28.71
CA CYS A 171 -32.19 -5.69 29.35
C CYS A 171 -33.67 -5.30 29.21
N SER A 172 -34.37 -5.12 30.31
CA SER A 172 -35.77 -4.70 30.33
C SER A 172 -36.00 -3.31 29.75
N ALA A 173 -35.05 -2.38 29.96
CA ALA A 173 -35.16 -0.99 29.50
C ALA A 173 -35.14 -0.87 27.98
N CYS A 174 -34.40 -1.70 27.26
CA CYS A 174 -34.31 -1.66 25.80
C CYS A 174 -34.85 -2.92 25.10
N GLY A 175 -35.41 -3.88 25.81
CA GLY A 175 -35.88 -5.11 25.23
C GLY A 175 -34.82 -5.94 24.52
N GLY A 176 -33.53 -5.79 24.90
CA GLY A 176 -32.40 -6.48 24.26
C GLY A 176 -31.77 -5.76 23.06
N THR A 177 -32.29 -4.61 22.61
CA THR A 177 -31.79 -3.87 21.45
C THR A 177 -30.48 -3.11 21.72
N GLY A 178 -30.20 -2.81 22.99
CA GLY A 178 -29.05 -1.98 23.38
C GLY A 178 -29.26 -0.48 23.15
N GLN A 179 -30.43 -0.08 22.61
CA GLN A 179 -30.75 1.30 22.27
C GLN A 179 -32.16 1.66 22.76
N VAL A 180 -32.37 2.90 23.12
CA VAL A 180 -33.68 3.44 23.47
C VAL A 180 -33.99 4.62 22.53
N ARG A 181 -35.25 4.68 22.10
CA ARG A 181 -35.74 5.85 21.33
C ARG A 181 -36.27 6.87 22.32
N VAL A 182 -35.73 8.06 22.28
CA VAL A 182 -36.17 9.18 23.09
C VAL A 182 -36.82 10.18 22.15
N GLN A 183 -38.08 10.51 22.40
CA GLN A 183 -38.77 11.58 21.70
C GLN A 183 -38.46 12.88 22.42
N GLN A 184 -37.89 13.84 21.71
CA GLN A 184 -37.70 15.19 22.19
C GLN A 184 -38.70 16.12 21.46
N ASN A 185 -39.58 16.70 22.21
CA ASN A 185 -40.50 17.74 21.71
C ASN A 185 -39.76 19.07 21.74
N THR A 186 -39.56 19.66 20.56
CA THR A 186 -38.99 21.00 20.41
C THR A 186 -40.07 21.94 19.88
N MET A 187 -39.85 23.23 19.90
CA MET A 187 -40.78 24.24 19.34
C MET A 187 -41.03 24.05 17.83
N PHE A 188 -40.20 23.23 17.15
CA PHE A 188 -40.29 22.97 15.72
C PHE A 188 -40.78 21.55 15.37
N GLY A 189 -41.30 20.81 16.37
CA GLY A 189 -41.80 19.44 16.19
C GLY A 189 -41.16 18.41 17.10
N SER A 190 -41.69 17.18 17.06
CA SER A 190 -41.16 16.06 17.83
C SER A 190 -40.12 15.29 17.00
N PHE A 191 -38.89 15.23 17.51
CA PHE A 191 -37.81 14.45 16.92
C PHE A 191 -37.57 13.19 17.72
N SER A 192 -37.47 12.03 17.02
CA SER A 192 -37.09 10.76 17.63
C SER A 192 -35.58 10.54 17.49
N THR A 193 -34.86 10.59 18.60
CA THR A 193 -33.44 10.34 18.65
C THR A 193 -33.16 8.96 19.26
N VAL A 194 -32.25 8.18 18.66
CA VAL A 194 -31.84 6.88 19.18
C VAL A 194 -30.59 7.10 20.04
N ARG A 195 -30.67 6.71 21.32
CA ARG A 195 -29.53 6.79 22.27
C ARG A 195 -29.13 5.39 22.72
N THR A 196 -27.87 5.24 23.12
CA THR A 196 -27.38 4.03 23.77
C THR A 196 -28.13 3.82 25.08
N CYS A 197 -28.62 2.60 25.33
CA CYS A 197 -29.32 2.29 26.59
C CYS A 197 -28.33 2.34 27.75
N GLU A 198 -28.55 3.24 28.70
CA GLU A 198 -27.70 3.43 29.88
C GLU A 198 -27.73 2.23 30.81
N ALA A 199 -28.85 1.54 30.94
CA ALA A 199 -29.00 0.37 31.82
C ALA A 199 -28.10 -0.81 31.41
N CYS A 200 -27.80 -0.97 30.13
CA CYS A 200 -26.96 -2.05 29.64
C CYS A 200 -25.70 -1.57 28.88
N ASN A 201 -25.47 -0.29 28.83
CA ASN A 201 -24.35 0.33 28.11
C ASN A 201 -24.24 -0.16 26.64
N GLY A 202 -25.39 -0.34 25.98
CA GLY A 202 -25.43 -0.77 24.59
C GLY A 202 -25.32 -2.27 24.35
N THR A 203 -25.12 -3.08 25.37
CA THR A 203 -24.95 -4.54 25.22
C THR A 203 -26.27 -5.29 24.95
N GLY A 204 -27.41 -4.70 25.31
CA GLY A 204 -28.72 -5.33 25.26
C GLY A 204 -28.96 -6.43 26.32
N LYS A 205 -27.95 -6.69 27.15
CA LYS A 205 -27.99 -7.72 28.20
C LYS A 205 -27.53 -7.14 29.53
N ILE A 206 -28.07 -7.64 30.63
CA ILE A 206 -27.64 -7.30 31.98
C ILE A 206 -27.00 -8.55 32.60
N ILE A 207 -25.84 -8.37 33.21
CA ILE A 207 -25.10 -9.42 33.92
C ILE A 207 -25.27 -9.13 35.41
N SER A 208 -26.07 -9.93 36.10
CA SER A 208 -26.25 -9.79 37.55
C SER A 208 -25.00 -10.23 38.31
N ASP A 209 -24.41 -11.35 37.90
CA ASP A 209 -23.22 -11.93 38.53
C ASP A 209 -22.05 -11.89 37.51
N PRO A 210 -21.17 -10.89 37.58
CA PRO A 210 -20.06 -10.78 36.66
C PRO A 210 -19.01 -11.87 36.92
N CYS A 211 -18.45 -12.43 35.85
CA CYS A 211 -17.34 -13.37 35.90
C CYS A 211 -16.15 -12.73 36.64
N THR A 212 -15.61 -13.40 37.63
CA THR A 212 -14.50 -12.91 38.45
C THR A 212 -13.21 -12.73 37.67
N HIS A 213 -12.96 -13.60 36.67
CA HIS A 213 -11.75 -13.58 35.86
C HIS A 213 -11.72 -12.37 34.89
N CYS A 214 -12.77 -12.18 34.11
CA CYS A 214 -12.83 -11.08 33.13
C CYS A 214 -13.57 -9.82 33.63
N LYS A 215 -14.10 -9.85 34.86
CA LYS A 215 -14.85 -8.72 35.49
C LYS A 215 -16.00 -8.22 34.61
N GLY A 216 -16.76 -9.14 34.03
CA GLY A 216 -17.89 -8.81 33.17
C GLY A 216 -17.58 -8.53 31.71
N ARG A 217 -16.32 -8.39 31.31
CA ARG A 217 -15.93 -8.03 29.94
C ARG A 217 -16.09 -9.18 28.94
N GLY A 218 -16.13 -10.44 29.40
CA GLY A 218 -16.18 -11.63 28.55
C GLY A 218 -14.86 -11.96 27.84
N ARG A 219 -13.84 -11.07 27.91
CA ARG A 219 -12.54 -11.22 27.24
C ARG A 219 -11.39 -10.94 28.18
N VAL A 220 -10.25 -11.56 27.91
CA VAL A 220 -9.01 -11.42 28.67
C VAL A 220 -7.84 -11.22 27.70
N ASN A 221 -6.85 -10.45 28.10
CA ASN A 221 -5.62 -10.33 27.35
C ASN A 221 -4.73 -11.52 27.65
N LYS A 222 -4.34 -12.26 26.64
CA LYS A 222 -3.43 -13.40 26.74
C LYS A 222 -2.36 -13.33 25.67
N SER A 223 -1.13 -13.67 26.05
CA SER A 223 -0.03 -13.82 25.08
C SER A 223 0.00 -15.26 24.59
N ASN A 224 -0.26 -15.45 23.31
CA ASN A 224 -0.24 -16.78 22.70
C ASN A 224 1.03 -17.00 21.90
N ARG A 225 1.54 -18.22 21.96
CA ARG A 225 2.62 -18.67 21.08
C ARG A 225 2.03 -19.12 19.76
N ILE A 226 2.44 -18.47 18.69
CA ILE A 226 2.00 -18.76 17.34
C ILE A 226 3.21 -19.18 16.53
N SER A 227 3.13 -20.35 15.90
CA SER A 227 4.18 -20.84 15.00
C SER A 227 3.96 -20.27 13.60
N VAL A 228 4.90 -19.48 13.11
CA VAL A 228 4.87 -18.83 11.80
C VAL A 228 5.86 -19.52 10.88
N THR A 229 5.35 -20.06 9.78
CA THR A 229 6.18 -20.60 8.70
C THR A 229 6.52 -19.48 7.70
N ILE A 230 7.80 -19.16 7.60
CA ILE A 230 8.31 -18.13 6.71
C ILE A 230 8.83 -18.81 5.45
N PRO A 231 8.25 -18.52 4.28
CA PRO A 231 8.69 -19.13 3.03
C PRO A 231 10.07 -18.64 2.63
N ALA A 232 10.85 -19.51 1.97
CA ALA A 232 12.15 -19.15 1.41
C ALA A 232 11.99 -18.05 0.35
N GLY A 233 12.90 -17.09 0.38
CA GLY A 233 12.90 -16.00 -0.60
C GLY A 233 12.04 -14.79 -0.26
N ILE A 234 11.50 -14.74 0.95
CA ILE A 234 10.71 -13.59 1.39
C ILE A 234 11.55 -12.30 1.33
N ASN A 235 10.93 -11.20 0.91
CA ASN A 235 11.59 -9.89 0.83
C ASN A 235 11.36 -9.05 2.08
N ASN A 236 12.27 -8.10 2.30
CA ASN A 236 12.07 -7.06 3.29
C ASN A 236 10.80 -6.24 3.00
N GLY A 237 10.03 -5.92 4.02
CA GLY A 237 8.78 -5.16 3.90
C GLY A 237 7.57 -5.98 3.46
N GLN A 238 7.70 -7.26 3.15
CA GLN A 238 6.54 -8.12 2.87
C GLN A 238 5.74 -8.42 4.12
N THR A 239 4.44 -8.63 3.94
CA THR A 239 3.51 -8.96 5.02
C THR A 239 2.97 -10.38 4.82
N LEU A 240 3.03 -11.19 5.87
CA LEU A 240 2.37 -12.49 5.96
C LEU A 240 1.05 -12.33 6.71
N THR A 241 -0.03 -12.88 6.18
CA THR A 241 -1.35 -12.84 6.82
C THR A 241 -1.70 -14.21 7.41
N MET A 242 -1.95 -14.23 8.71
CA MET A 242 -2.47 -15.42 9.39
C MET A 242 -3.94 -15.18 9.75
N ARG A 243 -4.84 -15.85 9.03
CA ARG A 243 -6.27 -15.68 9.19
C ARG A 243 -6.76 -16.23 10.53
N GLY A 244 -7.61 -15.45 11.20
CA GLY A 244 -8.22 -15.85 12.47
C GLY A 244 -7.29 -15.81 13.69
N GLU A 245 -6.03 -15.37 13.53
CA GLU A 245 -5.04 -15.26 14.61
C GLU A 245 -4.96 -13.85 15.22
N GLY A 246 -5.89 -12.97 14.87
CA GLY A 246 -6.07 -11.65 15.47
C GLY A 246 -6.83 -11.71 16.80
N GLY A 247 -7.41 -10.57 17.19
CA GLY A 247 -8.23 -10.48 18.41
C GLY A 247 -9.53 -11.26 18.30
N ALA A 248 -10.05 -11.74 19.43
CA ALA A 248 -11.32 -12.46 19.49
C ALA A 248 -12.48 -11.56 19.07
N GLY A 249 -13.41 -12.14 18.31
CA GLY A 249 -14.67 -11.49 17.95
C GLY A 249 -15.58 -11.28 19.15
N ILE A 250 -16.55 -10.41 18.98
CA ILE A 250 -17.55 -10.10 20.01
C ILE A 250 -18.86 -10.78 19.63
N ARG A 251 -19.58 -11.30 20.64
CA ARG A 251 -20.92 -11.92 20.45
C ARG A 251 -20.95 -13.02 19.39
N GLY A 252 -19.93 -13.89 19.38
CA GLY A 252 -19.81 -14.97 18.40
C GLY A 252 -19.32 -14.53 17.02
N GLY A 253 -18.79 -13.32 16.90
CA GLY A 253 -18.10 -12.88 15.69
C GLY A 253 -16.80 -13.65 15.47
N ALA A 254 -16.36 -13.75 14.22
CA ALA A 254 -15.07 -14.35 13.87
C ALA A 254 -13.91 -13.55 14.48
N ASN A 255 -12.80 -14.21 14.73
CA ASN A 255 -11.56 -13.53 15.10
C ASN A 255 -11.08 -12.63 13.96
N GLY A 256 -10.30 -11.61 14.29
CA GLY A 256 -9.53 -10.83 13.33
C GLY A 256 -8.37 -11.62 12.73
N ASP A 257 -7.58 -10.99 11.86
CA ASP A 257 -6.40 -11.57 11.26
C ASP A 257 -5.12 -10.98 11.91
N LEU A 258 -4.03 -11.75 11.82
CA LEU A 258 -2.71 -11.29 12.25
C LEU A 258 -1.87 -11.01 11.01
N TYR A 259 -1.42 -9.77 10.88
CA TYR A 259 -0.50 -9.30 9.84
C TYR A 259 0.92 -9.23 10.40
N ILE A 260 1.81 -10.03 9.83
CA ILE A 260 3.21 -10.10 10.25
C ILE A 260 4.06 -9.38 9.22
N GLY A 261 4.51 -8.18 9.55
CA GLY A 261 5.46 -7.40 8.75
C GLY A 261 6.88 -7.98 8.91
N ILE A 262 7.50 -8.32 7.79
CA ILE A 262 8.84 -8.89 7.77
C ILE A 262 9.89 -7.80 7.62
N ASN A 263 10.82 -7.76 8.55
CA ASN A 263 12.00 -6.90 8.50
C ASN A 263 13.25 -7.74 8.41
N VAL A 264 13.99 -7.68 7.30
CA VAL A 264 15.20 -8.46 7.07
C VAL A 264 16.42 -7.61 7.39
N ARG A 265 17.29 -8.12 8.28
CA ARG A 265 18.56 -7.47 8.61
C ARG A 265 19.50 -7.49 7.40
N PRO A 266 20.24 -6.41 7.12
CA PRO A 266 21.25 -6.39 6.07
C PRO A 266 22.34 -7.40 6.37
N HIS A 267 22.86 -8.05 5.31
CA HIS A 267 23.99 -8.96 5.43
C HIS A 267 25.32 -8.21 5.30
N LYS A 268 26.38 -8.73 5.93
CA LYS A 268 27.70 -8.07 5.92
C LYS A 268 28.37 -8.07 4.55
N LEU A 269 28.18 -9.12 3.77
CA LEU A 269 28.84 -9.33 2.49
C LEU A 269 27.88 -9.15 1.29
N PHE A 270 26.64 -9.60 1.43
CA PHE A 270 25.70 -9.65 0.32
C PHE A 270 24.72 -8.47 0.34
N SER A 271 24.53 -7.88 -0.83
CA SER A 271 23.45 -6.96 -1.13
C SER A 271 22.42 -7.69 -2.00
N ARG A 272 21.11 -7.53 -1.72
CA ARG A 272 20.04 -8.22 -2.41
C ARG A 272 19.19 -7.24 -3.23
N LYS A 273 18.93 -7.60 -4.49
CA LYS A 273 17.93 -6.91 -5.34
C LYS A 273 16.98 -7.96 -5.92
N GLY A 274 15.73 -7.94 -5.48
CA GLY A 274 14.77 -8.99 -5.84
C GLY A 274 15.24 -10.36 -5.35
N TYR A 275 15.56 -11.27 -6.27
CA TYR A 275 16.09 -12.60 -5.94
C TYR A 275 17.59 -12.74 -6.19
N ASP A 276 18.21 -11.73 -6.80
CA ASP A 276 19.63 -11.72 -7.12
C ASP A 276 20.45 -11.13 -5.97
N LEU A 277 21.67 -11.64 -5.86
CA LEU A 277 22.66 -11.24 -4.88
C LEU A 277 23.81 -10.52 -5.55
N TYR A 278 24.36 -9.55 -4.85
CA TYR A 278 25.53 -8.79 -5.26
C TYR A 278 26.59 -8.89 -4.18
N LEU A 279 27.80 -9.16 -4.62
CA LEU A 279 28.97 -9.33 -3.75
C LEU A 279 30.15 -8.59 -4.37
N ASP A 280 30.84 -7.81 -3.56
CA ASP A 280 32.13 -7.20 -3.93
C ASP A 280 33.25 -8.05 -3.34
N ILE A 281 34.15 -8.50 -4.19
CA ILE A 281 35.36 -9.26 -3.76
C ILE A 281 36.61 -8.52 -4.19
N ASN A 282 37.64 -8.65 -3.37
CA ASN A 282 38.95 -8.13 -3.68
C ASN A 282 39.86 -9.26 -4.15
N ILE A 283 40.50 -9.10 -5.29
CA ILE A 283 41.50 -10.02 -5.79
C ILE A 283 42.87 -9.34 -5.93
N PRO A 284 43.98 -10.04 -5.78
CA PRO A 284 45.31 -9.49 -6.05
C PRO A 284 45.43 -9.09 -7.53
N MET A 285 46.27 -8.09 -7.80
CA MET A 285 46.57 -7.67 -9.19
C MET A 285 47.19 -8.80 -10.01
N THR A 286 47.96 -9.67 -9.39
CA THR A 286 48.59 -10.85 -10.04
C THR A 286 47.53 -11.84 -10.52
N THR A 287 46.52 -12.13 -9.70
CA THR A 287 45.39 -12.98 -10.10
C THR A 287 44.54 -12.31 -11.17
N ALA A 288 44.35 -10.97 -11.15
CA ALA A 288 43.63 -10.28 -12.19
C ALA A 288 44.38 -10.32 -13.53
N ALA A 289 45.72 -10.22 -13.52
CA ALA A 289 46.54 -10.20 -14.73
C ALA A 289 46.72 -11.61 -15.32
N LEU A 290 47.07 -12.60 -14.48
CA LEU A 290 47.42 -13.94 -14.92
C LEU A 290 46.22 -14.88 -15.02
N GLY A 291 45.09 -14.49 -14.44
CA GLY A 291 43.98 -15.41 -14.19
C GLY A 291 44.24 -16.30 -13.01
N GLY A 292 43.27 -17.16 -12.69
CA GLY A 292 43.42 -18.13 -11.61
C GLY A 292 42.12 -18.46 -10.90
N GLU A 293 42.18 -19.47 -10.05
CA GLU A 293 41.05 -19.93 -9.26
C GLU A 293 40.91 -19.10 -7.98
N ILE A 294 39.71 -18.61 -7.74
CA ILE A 294 39.33 -17.90 -6.50
C ILE A 294 38.17 -18.62 -5.82
N GLN A 295 38.09 -18.46 -4.49
CA GLN A 295 36.94 -18.93 -3.73
C GLN A 295 35.95 -17.78 -3.54
N VAL A 296 34.75 -17.94 -4.09
CA VAL A 296 33.67 -16.96 -3.98
C VAL A 296 32.69 -17.44 -2.90
N PRO A 297 32.49 -16.65 -1.82
CA PRO A 297 31.48 -16.98 -0.82
C PRO A 297 30.07 -16.93 -1.45
N THR A 298 29.24 -17.89 -1.05
CA THR A 298 27.82 -18.00 -1.42
C THR A 298 26.99 -18.20 -0.15
N LEU A 299 25.68 -18.15 -0.26
CA LEU A 299 24.79 -18.39 0.89
C LEU A 299 24.94 -19.82 1.48
N LYS A 300 25.43 -20.78 0.70
CA LYS A 300 25.57 -22.18 1.10
C LYS A 300 27.00 -22.61 1.42
N GLY A 301 27.94 -21.68 1.38
CA GLY A 301 29.37 -21.95 1.54
C GLY A 301 30.22 -21.20 0.55
N SER A 302 31.25 -21.80 -0.05
CA SER A 302 32.09 -21.17 -1.07
C SER A 302 32.10 -22.02 -2.35
N VAL A 303 32.18 -21.32 -3.50
CA VAL A 303 32.30 -21.94 -4.82
C VAL A 303 33.62 -21.49 -5.46
N LYS A 304 34.33 -22.42 -6.09
CA LYS A 304 35.50 -22.12 -6.89
C LYS A 304 35.09 -21.48 -8.20
N TYR A 305 35.72 -20.37 -8.53
CA TYR A 305 35.50 -19.64 -9.77
C TYR A 305 36.83 -19.34 -10.46
N ASN A 306 36.92 -19.64 -11.74
CA ASN A 306 38.12 -19.35 -12.51
C ASN A 306 38.04 -17.93 -13.11
N VAL A 307 38.88 -17.04 -12.63
CA VAL A 307 39.00 -15.67 -13.11
C VAL A 307 39.81 -15.67 -14.41
N PRO A 308 39.27 -15.13 -15.53
CA PRO A 308 40.02 -15.02 -16.77
C PRO A 308 41.24 -14.10 -16.62
N GLN A 309 42.30 -14.38 -17.36
CA GLN A 309 43.46 -13.47 -17.44
C GLN A 309 43.04 -12.09 -18.01
N GLY A 310 43.67 -11.05 -17.51
CA GLY A 310 43.40 -9.68 -17.96
C GLY A 310 42.09 -9.09 -17.41
N THR A 311 41.52 -9.65 -16.32
CA THR A 311 40.31 -9.17 -15.68
C THR A 311 40.50 -7.75 -15.15
N GLN A 312 39.66 -6.81 -15.62
CA GLN A 312 39.71 -5.41 -15.22
C GLN A 312 38.97 -5.13 -13.91
N PRO A 313 39.40 -4.11 -13.16
CA PRO A 313 38.65 -3.64 -11.97
C PRO A 313 37.21 -3.29 -12.33
N GLY A 314 36.24 -3.71 -11.48
CA GLY A 314 34.82 -3.50 -11.69
C GLY A 314 34.12 -4.51 -12.59
N THR A 315 34.87 -5.47 -13.15
CA THR A 315 34.28 -6.61 -13.91
C THR A 315 33.33 -7.37 -13.01
N THR A 316 32.13 -7.70 -13.55
CA THR A 316 31.10 -8.43 -12.81
C THR A 316 30.91 -9.81 -13.40
N PHE A 317 31.10 -10.83 -12.61
CA PHE A 317 30.85 -12.24 -12.97
C PHE A 317 29.48 -12.68 -12.46
N ARG A 318 28.79 -13.46 -13.26
CA ARG A 318 27.47 -14.01 -12.92
C ARG A 318 27.59 -15.49 -12.60
N LEU A 319 27.29 -15.85 -11.36
CA LEU A 319 27.18 -17.25 -10.93
C LEU A 319 25.69 -17.61 -10.93
N LYS A 320 25.29 -18.44 -11.88
CA LYS A 320 23.90 -18.86 -12.06
C LYS A 320 23.40 -19.65 -10.85
N GLU A 321 22.13 -19.43 -10.49
CA GLU A 321 21.42 -20.15 -9.42
C GLU A 321 22.07 -20.08 -8.01
N GLN A 322 22.96 -19.11 -7.79
CA GLN A 322 23.58 -18.86 -6.47
C GLN A 322 22.91 -17.72 -5.70
N GLY A 323 21.78 -17.24 -6.19
CA GLY A 323 20.93 -16.24 -5.52
C GLY A 323 19.92 -16.86 -4.55
N VAL A 324 18.92 -16.05 -4.20
CA VAL A 324 17.83 -16.41 -3.29
C VAL A 324 16.77 -17.21 -4.03
N GLN A 325 16.12 -18.15 -3.33
CA GLN A 325 14.97 -18.92 -3.84
C GLN A 325 13.85 -17.96 -4.28
N LYS A 326 13.26 -18.22 -5.45
CA LYS A 326 12.10 -17.45 -5.90
C LYS A 326 10.85 -17.83 -5.11
N LEU A 327 10.16 -16.84 -4.61
CA LEU A 327 8.89 -17.02 -3.89
C LEU A 327 7.81 -17.44 -4.90
N ASN A 328 7.08 -18.52 -4.61
CA ASN A 328 6.00 -19.05 -5.45
C ASN A 328 6.40 -19.45 -6.88
N ALA A 329 7.69 -19.63 -7.16
CA ALA A 329 8.20 -20.07 -8.46
C ALA A 329 9.37 -21.03 -8.29
N ALA A 330 9.59 -21.87 -9.29
CA ALA A 330 10.77 -22.73 -9.35
C ALA A 330 12.03 -21.91 -9.67
N GLY A 331 13.18 -22.36 -9.14
CA GLY A 331 14.50 -21.77 -9.40
C GLY A 331 14.93 -20.72 -8.37
N LYS A 332 16.15 -20.25 -8.57
CA LYS A 332 16.81 -19.22 -7.74
C LYS A 332 17.19 -18.03 -8.60
N GLY A 333 17.51 -16.92 -7.96
CA GLY A 333 18.23 -15.83 -8.59
C GLY A 333 19.70 -16.16 -8.79
N ASP A 334 20.46 -15.21 -9.27
CA ASP A 334 21.89 -15.34 -9.53
C ASP A 334 22.71 -14.55 -8.52
N LEU A 335 24.00 -14.89 -8.43
CA LEU A 335 24.96 -14.11 -7.67
C LEU A 335 25.86 -13.34 -8.64
N PHE A 336 25.83 -12.02 -8.55
CA PHE A 336 26.70 -11.11 -9.27
C PHE A 336 27.89 -10.73 -8.40
N VAL A 337 29.07 -11.12 -8.86
CA VAL A 337 30.34 -10.89 -8.16
C VAL A 337 31.12 -9.80 -8.84
N ARG A 338 31.22 -8.64 -8.22
CA ARG A 338 32.02 -7.53 -8.75
C ARG A 338 33.43 -7.61 -8.18
N VAL A 339 34.41 -7.63 -9.05
CA VAL A 339 35.81 -7.75 -8.71
C VAL A 339 36.45 -6.39 -8.54
N ASN A 340 37.07 -6.18 -7.39
CA ASN A 340 37.96 -5.05 -7.11
C ASN A 340 39.40 -5.57 -7.11
N VAL A 341 40.26 -5.00 -7.96
CA VAL A 341 41.68 -5.37 -8.00
C VAL A 341 42.45 -4.61 -6.94
N GLN A 342 43.10 -5.36 -6.06
CA GLN A 342 43.94 -4.79 -5.01
C GLN A 342 45.37 -4.64 -5.50
N ILE A 343 45.88 -3.42 -5.48
CA ILE A 343 47.27 -3.10 -5.68
C ILE A 343 47.94 -3.05 -4.30
N PRO A 344 49.04 -3.77 -4.09
CA PRO A 344 49.73 -3.80 -2.79
C PRO A 344 50.26 -2.42 -2.40
N LYS A 345 49.94 -1.99 -1.17
CA LYS A 345 50.36 -0.66 -0.66
C LYS A 345 51.84 -0.66 -0.21
N ARG A 346 52.39 -1.79 0.12
CA ARG A 346 53.77 -1.97 0.56
C ARG A 346 54.36 -3.14 -0.19
N LEU A 347 55.60 -2.96 -0.68
CA LEU A 347 56.38 -3.95 -1.41
C LEU A 347 57.67 -4.19 -0.64
N ASN A 348 58.14 -5.43 -0.58
CA ASN A 348 59.50 -5.74 -0.19
C ASN A 348 60.43 -5.49 -1.39
N GLU A 349 61.74 -5.57 -1.17
CA GLU A 349 62.75 -5.29 -2.21
C GLU A 349 62.60 -6.24 -3.40
N GLU A 350 62.46 -7.53 -3.17
CA GLU A 350 62.30 -8.54 -4.21
C GLU A 350 61.01 -8.27 -5.08
N GLN A 351 59.90 -7.97 -4.42
CA GLN A 351 58.63 -7.62 -5.13
C GLN A 351 58.77 -6.37 -5.98
N ARG A 352 59.53 -5.38 -5.49
CA ARG A 352 59.81 -4.14 -6.21
C ARG A 352 60.63 -4.42 -7.46
N GLU A 353 61.73 -5.19 -7.34
CA GLU A 353 62.58 -5.57 -8.46
C GLU A 353 61.80 -6.31 -9.56
N LEU A 354 60.93 -7.26 -9.15
CA LEU A 354 60.09 -8.03 -10.06
C LEU A 354 59.08 -7.13 -10.80
N LEU A 355 58.48 -6.16 -10.11
CA LEU A 355 57.57 -5.19 -10.74
C LEU A 355 58.31 -4.20 -11.66
N GLU A 356 59.52 -3.77 -11.33
CA GLU A 356 60.36 -2.93 -12.19
C GLU A 356 60.73 -3.67 -13.48
N LYS A 357 61.17 -4.95 -13.37
CA LYS A 357 61.42 -5.79 -14.56
C LYS A 357 60.18 -6.03 -15.40
N LEU A 358 59.00 -6.16 -14.78
CA LEU A 358 57.75 -6.25 -15.49
C LEU A 358 57.43 -4.98 -16.22
N ALA A 359 57.57 -3.81 -15.61
CA ALA A 359 57.36 -2.50 -16.21
C ALA A 359 58.26 -2.26 -17.42
N GLU A 360 59.56 -2.66 -17.32
CA GLU A 360 60.46 -2.62 -18.45
C GLU A 360 60.05 -3.52 -19.59
N ALA A 361 59.63 -4.77 -19.28
CA ALA A 361 59.18 -5.73 -20.29
C ALA A 361 57.87 -5.28 -20.98
N MET A 362 56.99 -4.56 -20.29
CA MET A 362 55.76 -3.99 -20.82
C MET A 362 55.99 -2.68 -21.58
N GLY A 363 57.15 -2.08 -21.49
CA GLY A 363 57.48 -0.80 -22.13
C GLY A 363 56.85 0.38 -21.41
N ASP A 364 56.43 0.22 -20.17
CA ASP A 364 55.82 1.28 -19.35
C ASP A 364 56.92 2.26 -18.90
N ARG A 365 57.47 3.06 -19.84
CA ARG A 365 58.28 4.21 -19.48
C ARG A 365 57.37 5.26 -18.83
N THR A 366 57.63 5.57 -17.56
CA THR A 366 57.00 6.63 -16.78
C THR A 366 57.35 8.00 -17.31
N THR A 367 57.05 8.29 -18.55
CA THR A 367 57.03 9.63 -19.09
C THR A 367 55.60 10.02 -19.46
N ASN A 368 54.77 10.10 -18.43
CA ASN A 368 53.54 10.90 -18.52
C ASN A 368 53.92 12.41 -18.44
N THR A 369 54.66 12.90 -19.38
CA THR A 369 54.54 14.29 -19.80
C THR A 369 53.16 14.39 -20.47
N PRO A 370 52.21 15.17 -19.94
CA PRO A 370 50.98 15.41 -20.65
C PRO A 370 51.33 15.90 -22.05
N LYS A 371 50.91 15.17 -23.10
CA LYS A 371 51.08 15.67 -24.47
C LYS A 371 50.44 17.05 -24.48
N PRO A 372 51.21 18.10 -24.90
CA PRO A 372 50.64 19.43 -24.93
C PRO A 372 49.40 19.36 -25.84
N MET A 373 48.28 19.76 -25.27
CA MET A 373 47.00 19.82 -26.00
C MET A 373 47.27 20.62 -27.28
N LYS A 374 47.03 19.98 -28.43
CA LYS A 374 47.20 20.69 -29.72
C LYS A 374 46.37 21.97 -29.64
N ARG A 375 47.05 23.14 -29.63
CA ARG A 375 46.37 24.44 -29.58
C ARG A 375 45.30 24.46 -30.66
N THR A 376 44.07 24.72 -30.26
CA THR A 376 42.89 24.79 -31.14
C THR A 376 43.14 25.90 -32.17
N ILE A 377 42.64 25.73 -33.38
CA ILE A 377 42.76 26.68 -34.49
C ILE A 377 42.38 28.12 -34.07
N ILE A 378 41.49 28.22 -33.07
CA ILE A 378 41.05 29.51 -32.49
C ILE A 378 42.16 30.21 -31.70
N GLU A 379 43.04 29.48 -30.97
CA GLU A 379 44.18 30.11 -30.26
C GLU A 379 45.28 30.53 -31.23
N LYS A 380 45.48 29.80 -32.33
CA LYS A 380 46.42 30.21 -33.41
C LYS A 380 45.93 31.43 -34.19
N MET A 381 44.62 31.64 -34.29
CA MET A 381 44.06 32.85 -34.92
C MET A 381 44.16 34.05 -33.98
N LYS A 382 43.99 33.90 -32.66
CA LYS A 382 44.17 35.00 -31.71
C LYS A 382 45.60 35.54 -31.68
N ASP A 383 46.62 34.68 -31.76
CA ASP A 383 48.01 35.05 -31.77
C ASP A 383 48.42 35.82 -33.11
N LYS A 384 47.69 35.54 -34.21
CA LYS A 384 47.89 36.28 -35.47
C LYS A 384 47.27 37.66 -35.46
N PHE A 385 46.12 37.83 -34.83
CA PHE A 385 45.47 39.17 -34.77
C PHE A 385 46.11 40.13 -33.76
N SER A 386 46.94 39.64 -32.82
CA SER A 386 47.62 40.45 -31.84
C SER A 386 49.01 40.98 -32.36
N GLN A 387 49.46 40.56 -33.54
CA GLN A 387 50.74 41.03 -34.15
C GLN A 387 50.54 42.11 -35.18
N ASP A 388 49.32 42.43 -35.64
CA ASP A 388 49.07 43.50 -36.63
C ASP A 388 48.74 44.88 -35.99
N ASP A 389 48.74 44.96 -34.64
CA ASP A 389 48.54 46.27 -33.94
C ASP A 389 49.81 46.80 -33.26
N ARG A 390 51.01 46.65 -33.93
CA ARG A 390 52.22 47.36 -33.51
C ARG A 390 52.90 48.06 -34.71
#